data_81807a22311a6f9a922aa13e71ab8fdd
#
_entry.id   81807a22311a6f9a922aa13e71ab8fdd
#
_cell.length_a   1.000
_cell.length_b   1.000
_cell.length_c   1.000
_cell.angle_alpha   90.00
_cell.angle_beta   90.00
_cell.angle_gamma   90.00
#
_symmetry.space_group_name_H-M   'P 1'
#
loop_
_entity.id
_entity.type
_entity.pdbx_description
1 polymer ?
#
loop_
_entity_poly.entity_id
_entity_poly.type
_entity_poly.pdbx_seq_one_letter_code
_entity_poly.pdbx_strand_id
1 'polypeptide(L)'
;MKRVDSVISLIYSMSKAEKKAFSVQMLKDKEEKDYLVIYDIITKSKQQDSKNVKGEFHKRRPGGSFEVSIQYLYERLTDSLLTLRKKKDR
;
A
#
# COMPACT_ATOMS: atom_id res chain seq x y z
N MET A 1 8.76 13.00 2.48
CA MET A 1 7.62 12.62 3.34
C MET A 1 7.91 11.31 4.06
N LYS A 2 7.90 11.37 5.36
CA LYS A 2 8.25 10.20 6.18
C LYS A 2 7.23 9.06 6.06
N ARG A 3 5.94 9.40 5.89
CA ARG A 3 4.90 8.39 5.80
C ARG A 3 5.03 7.55 4.53
N VAL A 4 5.41 8.18 3.43
CA VAL A 4 5.62 7.48 2.16
C VAL A 4 6.75 6.47 2.30
N ASP A 5 7.86 6.89 2.89
CA ASP A 5 9.00 6.02 3.10
C ASP A 5 8.63 4.83 3.99
N SER A 6 7.82 5.08 5.03
CA SER A 6 7.34 4.02 5.91
C SER A 6 6.47 3.01 5.16
N VAL A 7 5.59 3.49 4.30
CA VAL A 7 4.74 2.61 3.49
C VAL A 7 5.59 1.76 2.55
N ILE A 8 6.55 2.37 1.87
CA ILE A 8 7.43 1.64 0.96
C ILE A 8 8.22 0.55 1.71
N SER A 9 8.83 0.92 2.83
CA SER A 9 9.56 -0.03 3.66
C SER A 9 8.68 -1.18 4.14
N LEU A 10 7.46 -0.84 4.55
CA LEU A 10 6.51 -1.83 5.05
C LEU A 10 6.15 -2.83 3.96
N ILE A 11 5.86 -2.34 2.76
CA ILE A 11 5.53 -3.21 1.63
C ILE A 11 6.69 -4.13 1.28
N TYR A 12 7.91 -3.61 1.26
CA TYR A 12 9.07 -4.41 0.93
C TYR A 12 9.44 -5.42 2.03
N SER A 13 8.98 -5.17 3.26
CA SER A 13 9.19 -6.13 4.35
C SER A 13 8.17 -7.26 4.36
N MET A 14 7.10 -7.12 3.59
CA MET A 14 6.05 -8.14 3.55
C MET A 14 6.48 -9.35 2.74
N SER A 15 6.13 -10.54 3.24
CA SER A 15 6.34 -11.77 2.50
C SER A 15 5.36 -11.87 1.35
N LYS A 16 5.60 -12.81 0.43
CA LYS A 16 4.67 -13.05 -0.69
C LYS A 16 3.28 -13.43 -0.19
N ALA A 17 3.22 -14.23 0.88
CA ALA A 17 1.95 -14.63 1.47
C ALA A 17 1.21 -13.43 2.05
N GLU A 18 1.92 -12.54 2.71
CA GLU A 18 1.33 -11.33 3.29
C GLU A 18 0.81 -10.40 2.19
N LYS A 19 1.58 -10.22 1.12
CA LYS A 19 1.15 -9.39 -0.02
C LYS A 19 -0.08 -9.98 -0.68
N LYS A 20 -0.11 -11.28 -0.86
CA LYS A 20 -1.26 -11.96 -1.45
C LYS A 20 -2.51 -11.82 -0.58
N ALA A 21 -2.36 -12.00 0.72
CA ALA A 21 -3.47 -11.86 1.66
C ALA A 21 -4.03 -10.44 1.63
N PHE A 22 -3.16 -9.45 1.60
CA PHE A 22 -3.57 -8.06 1.53
C PHE A 22 -4.31 -7.77 0.22
N SER A 23 -3.79 -8.25 -0.90
CA SER A 23 -4.41 -8.05 -2.21
C SER A 23 -5.80 -8.69 -2.27
N VAL A 24 -5.93 -9.91 -1.77
CA VAL A 24 -7.23 -10.60 -1.74
C VAL A 24 -8.22 -9.83 -0.90
N GLN A 25 -7.79 -9.32 0.25
CA GLN A 25 -8.64 -8.55 1.12
C GLN A 25 -9.13 -7.26 0.46
N MET A 26 -8.25 -6.61 -0.29
CA MET A 26 -8.58 -5.37 -1.00
C MET A 26 -9.49 -5.61 -2.21
N LEU A 27 -9.37 -6.76 -2.85
CA LEU A 27 -10.21 -7.12 -4.00
C LEU A 27 -11.68 -7.31 -3.63
N LYS A 28 -11.96 -7.48 -2.35
CA LYS A 28 -13.35 -7.54 -1.88
C LYS A 28 -14.06 -6.20 -1.99
N ASP A 29 -13.31 -5.10 -2.00
CA ASP A 29 -13.88 -3.78 -2.27
C ASP A 29 -14.11 -3.67 -3.76
N LYS A 30 -15.36 -3.43 -4.15
CA LYS A 30 -15.73 -3.34 -5.56
C LYS A 30 -15.24 -2.07 -6.22
N GLU A 31 -14.90 -1.07 -5.44
CA GLU A 31 -14.42 0.20 -5.95
C GLU A 31 -12.90 0.27 -5.87
N GLU A 32 -12.29 0.75 -6.96
CA GLU A 32 -10.86 0.99 -6.98
C GLU A 32 -10.56 2.24 -6.15
N LYS A 33 -9.83 2.04 -5.07
CA LYS A 33 -9.48 3.12 -4.16
C LYS A 33 -8.12 3.71 -4.53
N ASP A 34 -7.95 4.99 -4.24
CA ASP A 34 -6.68 5.67 -4.54
C ASP A 34 -5.49 5.00 -3.87
N TYR A 35 -5.65 4.52 -2.64
CA TYR A 35 -4.55 3.86 -1.95
C TYR A 35 -4.13 2.56 -2.63
N LEU A 36 -5.06 1.89 -3.31
CA LEU A 36 -4.73 0.69 -4.07
C LEU A 36 -3.85 1.00 -5.27
N VAL A 37 -4.06 2.16 -5.88
CA VAL A 37 -3.20 2.63 -6.98
C VAL A 37 -1.77 2.77 -6.49
N ILE A 38 -1.57 3.36 -5.32
CA ILE A 38 -0.24 3.53 -4.73
C ILE A 38 0.39 2.17 -4.45
N TYR A 39 -0.35 1.26 -3.84
CA TYR A 39 0.13 -0.09 -3.55
C TYR A 39 0.57 -0.80 -4.83
N ASP A 40 -0.24 -0.70 -5.87
CA ASP A 40 0.05 -1.30 -7.17
C ASP A 40 1.33 -0.73 -7.78
N ILE A 41 1.51 0.58 -7.72
CA ILE A 41 2.71 1.23 -8.23
C ILE A 41 3.95 0.69 -7.52
N ILE A 42 3.91 0.62 -6.21
CA ILE A 42 5.06 0.18 -5.41
C ILE A 42 5.39 -1.29 -5.69
N THR A 43 4.38 -2.15 -5.74
CA THR A 43 4.60 -3.58 -5.90
C THR A 43 4.97 -3.97 -7.32
N LYS A 44 4.31 -3.39 -8.32
CA LYS A 44 4.56 -3.74 -9.71
C LYS A 44 5.79 -3.08 -10.30
N SER A 45 5.98 -1.80 -9.98
CA SER A 45 7.12 -1.05 -10.51
C SER A 45 8.37 -1.22 -9.67
N LYS A 46 8.25 -1.82 -8.49
CA LYS A 46 9.35 -1.98 -7.53
C LYS A 46 10.03 -0.65 -7.19
N GLN A 47 9.25 0.41 -7.20
CA GLN A 47 9.75 1.75 -6.91
C GLN A 47 10.02 1.91 -5.42
N GLN A 48 11.22 2.38 -5.12
CA GLN A 48 11.60 2.71 -3.73
C GLN A 48 11.70 4.21 -3.52
N ASP A 49 11.59 4.99 -4.58
CA ASP A 49 11.69 6.44 -4.52
C ASP A 49 10.30 7.04 -4.35
N SER A 50 10.10 7.74 -3.24
CA SER A 50 8.82 8.36 -2.94
C SER A 50 8.39 9.38 -3.98
N LYS A 51 9.34 10.09 -4.58
CA LYS A 51 9.04 11.07 -5.63
C LYS A 51 8.48 10.40 -6.88
N ASN A 52 9.04 9.27 -7.26
CA ASN A 52 8.56 8.52 -8.42
C ASN A 52 7.18 7.92 -8.15
N VAL A 53 6.95 7.41 -6.95
CA VAL A 53 5.65 6.87 -6.56
C VAL A 53 4.60 7.97 -6.63
N LYS A 54 4.91 9.14 -6.09
CA LYS A 54 3.99 10.29 -6.12
C LYS A 54 3.68 10.72 -7.54
N GLY A 55 4.71 10.80 -8.40
CA GLY A 55 4.54 11.17 -9.81
C GLY A 55 3.62 10.20 -10.55
N GLU A 56 3.85 8.91 -10.37
CA GLU A 56 3.02 7.89 -11.00
C GLU A 56 1.57 7.93 -10.50
N PHE A 57 1.39 8.17 -9.21
CA PHE A 57 0.06 8.30 -8.64
C PHE A 57 -0.71 9.46 -9.29
N HIS A 58 -0.06 10.61 -9.43
CA HIS A 58 -0.71 11.78 -10.02
C HIS A 58 -1.04 11.60 -11.50
N LYS A 59 -0.25 10.78 -12.20
CA LYS A 59 -0.57 10.43 -13.59
C LYS A 59 -1.84 9.60 -13.69
N ARG A 60 -2.03 8.68 -12.73
CA ARG A 60 -3.19 7.79 -12.74
C ARG A 60 -4.42 8.43 -12.10
N ARG A 61 -4.20 9.29 -11.13
CA ARG A 61 -5.27 9.94 -10.36
C ARG A 61 -4.98 11.43 -10.20
N PRO A 62 -5.14 12.23 -11.28
CA PRO A 62 -4.77 13.65 -11.23
C PRO A 62 -5.57 14.47 -10.20
N GLY A 63 -6.78 14.03 -9.86
CA GLY A 63 -7.57 14.72 -8.85
C GLY A 63 -7.44 14.16 -7.44
N GLY A 64 -6.64 13.09 -7.25
CA GLY A 64 -6.53 12.44 -5.96
C GLY A 64 -5.52 13.12 -5.03
N SER A 65 -5.72 12.91 -3.73
CA SER A 65 -4.78 13.38 -2.71
C SER A 65 -3.81 12.27 -2.36
N PHE A 66 -2.55 12.45 -2.74
CA PHE A 66 -1.51 11.45 -2.46
C PHE A 66 -1.29 11.28 -0.96
N GLU A 67 -1.26 12.39 -0.22
CA GLU A 67 -1.00 12.37 1.22
C GLU A 67 -2.08 11.61 1.98
N VAL A 68 -3.34 11.89 1.68
CA VAL A 68 -4.46 11.20 2.31
C VAL A 68 -4.44 9.71 1.95
N SER A 69 -4.19 9.41 0.69
CA SER A 69 -4.15 8.02 0.21
C SER A 69 -3.01 7.24 0.86
N ILE A 70 -1.85 7.85 1.02
CA ILE A 70 -0.70 7.21 1.66
C ILE A 70 -0.99 6.91 3.13
N GLN A 71 -1.62 7.84 3.83
CA GLN A 71 -1.98 7.62 5.22
C GLN A 71 -2.97 6.47 5.35
N TYR A 72 -3.96 6.45 4.48
CA TYR A 72 -4.96 5.39 4.46
C TYR A 72 -4.31 4.03 4.18
N LEU A 73 -3.42 3.99 3.19
CA LEU A 73 -2.70 2.77 2.85
C LEU A 73 -1.85 2.28 4.03
N TYR A 74 -1.17 3.18 4.69
CA TYR A 74 -0.36 2.83 5.85
C TYR A 74 -1.21 2.18 6.94
N GLU A 75 -2.36 2.75 7.23
CA GLU A 75 -3.27 2.21 8.23
C GLU A 75 -3.79 0.83 7.84
N ARG A 76 -4.15 0.66 6.57
CA ARG A 76 -4.63 -0.62 6.08
C ARG A 76 -3.56 -1.70 6.13
N LEU A 77 -2.33 -1.34 5.75
CA LEU A 77 -1.21 -2.29 5.79
C LEU A 77 -0.89 -2.72 7.22
N THR A 78 -0.79 -1.77 8.14
CA THR A 78 -0.48 -2.10 9.53
C THR A 78 -1.58 -2.94 10.14
N ASP A 79 -2.83 -2.63 9.87
CA ASP A 79 -3.97 -3.37 10.37
C ASP A 79 -3.97 -4.82 9.85
N SER A 80 -3.71 -4.98 8.56
CA SER A 80 -3.64 -6.29 7.94
C SER A 80 -2.50 -7.13 8.52
N LEU A 81 -1.32 -6.52 8.68
CA LEU A 81 -0.16 -7.22 9.24
C LEU A 81 -0.38 -7.61 10.69
N LEU A 82 -0.98 -6.74 11.49
CA LEU A 82 -1.30 -7.06 12.87
C LEU A 82 -2.22 -8.27 12.96
N THR A 83 -3.23 -8.31 12.12
CA THR A 83 -4.18 -9.43 12.10
C THR A 83 -3.48 -10.73 11.71
N LEU A 84 -2.64 -10.69 10.67
CA LEU A 84 -1.93 -11.88 10.20
C LEU A 84 -0.93 -12.39 11.22
N ARG A 85 -0.15 -11.47 11.79
CA ARG A 85 0.88 -11.86 12.77
C ARG A 85 0.28 -12.33 14.07
N LYS A 86 -0.85 -11.76 14.46
CA LYS A 86 -1.56 -12.18 15.66
C LYS A 86 -2.04 -13.62 15.55
N LYS A 87 -2.47 -14.03 14.35
CA LYS A 87 -2.86 -15.41 14.12
C LYS A 87 -1.70 -16.38 14.20
N LYS A 88 -0.51 -15.94 13.83
CA LYS A 88 0.69 -16.77 13.87
C LYS A 88 1.22 -17.00 15.27
N ASP A 89 0.92 -16.11 16.18
CA ASP A 89 1.44 -16.15 17.55
C ASP A 89 0.71 -17.14 18.45
N ARG A 90 0.03 -18.05 17.85
CA ARG A 90 -0.69 -19.07 18.63
C ARG A 90 0.00 -20.41 18.62
#